data_ece0fbaabce89fe0b3772951cd6000fa
#
_entry.id   ece0fbaabce89fe0b3772951cd6000fa
#
_cell.length_a   1.000
_cell.length_b   1.000
_cell.length_c   1.000
_cell.angle_alpha   90.00
_cell.angle_beta   90.00
_cell.angle_gamma   90.00
#
_symmetry.space_group_name_H-M   'P 1'
#
loop_
_entity.id
_entity.type
_entity.pdbx_description
1 polymer ?
#
loop_
_entity_poly.entity_id
_entity_poly.type
_entity_poly.pdbx_seq_one_letter_code
_entity_poly.pdbx_strand_id
1 'polypeptide(L)'
;MACRDEVVYDLKDRVRKDRTGHIILDSSRTNRGKTERGWSRAALPLLAWLGMVPVTVPQVSVDHSTTDRLTAPPPSAYAGDAACAMCHRKESEFYKLTPHARDSSPATAKSIIGSFSQGHNVLHTANPNLVVNMVAAPDGFYQSAVNLADQSRLAERFDIVIGSGRHGQTYLYWQNDLLYEMPASYWTWNHGWVISPGFPAGQVHFDRVIVPRCLECHASYFTSQAPPPNRFQKDNLVLGIGCERCHGPGTQHVAHERSATIRHSEKLDEAIVNPARLTRDRQLDLCALCHAGAVEPIRPPLTFIAGDNIHDYLAIQPPTPDTPPDVHGNQVGALEQSKCFTSSKMTCSTCHNVHVKPENADAFSPHCLGCHEISACGRYVALGSRIRTKCVDCHMPMLASAKITSNSKEGTLHPLLRAHQIKVYAEASETVERSLLGK
;
A
#
# COMPACT_ATOMS: atom_id res chain seq x y z
N MET A 1 0.39 15.47 -0.29
CA MET A 1 1.11 15.74 -1.54
C MET A 1 0.91 14.50 -2.38
N ALA A 2 0.10 14.59 -3.43
CA ALA A 2 0.08 13.54 -4.44
C ALA A 2 1.49 13.43 -5.00
N CYS A 3 1.92 12.24 -5.45
CA CYS A 3 3.15 12.09 -6.22
C CYS A 3 3.13 13.12 -7.34
N ARG A 4 3.81 14.21 -7.17
CA ARG A 4 4.02 15.22 -8.19
C ARG A 4 5.43 15.07 -8.69
N ASP A 5 5.58 14.38 -9.82
CA ASP A 5 6.56 14.75 -10.81
C ASP A 5 5.77 15.27 -12.00
N GLU A 6 5.73 16.58 -12.13
CA GLU A 6 5.23 17.25 -13.33
C GLU A 6 6.22 17.04 -14.47
N VAL A 7 6.07 15.94 -15.19
CA VAL A 7 6.54 15.88 -16.58
C VAL A 7 5.35 16.33 -17.43
N VAL A 8 5.27 17.63 -17.65
CA VAL A 8 4.30 18.23 -18.57
C VAL A 8 4.73 17.86 -20.00
N TYR A 9 4.08 16.84 -20.57
CA TYR A 9 4.10 16.63 -22.01
C TYR A 9 2.95 17.44 -22.62
N ASP A 10 3.31 18.40 -23.45
CA ASP A 10 2.36 19.19 -24.25
C ASP A 10 1.69 18.29 -25.30
N LEU A 11 0.46 17.90 -25.05
CA LEU A 11 -0.37 16.97 -25.84
C LEU A 11 -1.32 17.68 -26.81
N LYS A 12 -1.15 18.99 -27.06
CA LYS A 12 -2.14 19.78 -27.82
C LYS A 12 -2.27 19.42 -29.30
N ASP A 13 -1.35 18.65 -29.91
CA ASP A 13 -1.29 18.46 -31.36
C ASP A 13 -1.62 17.05 -31.87
N ARG A 14 -2.23 16.15 -31.13
CA ARG A 14 -2.44 14.75 -31.55
C ARG A 14 -3.87 14.20 -31.43
N VAL A 15 -4.87 15.05 -31.44
CA VAL A 15 -6.25 14.57 -31.42
C VAL A 15 -6.88 14.70 -32.81
N ARG A 16 -7.10 13.58 -33.51
CA ARG A 16 -7.97 13.53 -34.69
C ARG A 16 -9.21 12.70 -34.34
N LYS A 17 -10.38 13.20 -34.77
CA LYS A 17 -11.65 12.46 -34.67
C LYS A 17 -11.87 11.70 -36.00
N ASP A 18 -12.33 10.46 -35.90
CA ASP A 18 -12.84 9.72 -37.05
C ASP A 18 -14.25 10.21 -37.43
N ARG A 19 -14.81 9.69 -38.52
CA ARG A 19 -16.14 10.07 -39.03
C ARG A 19 -17.30 9.61 -38.12
N THR A 20 -17.01 8.83 -37.08
CA THR A 20 -17.96 8.31 -36.09
C THR A 20 -17.79 8.96 -34.72
N GLY A 21 -16.86 9.91 -34.59
CA GLY A 21 -16.63 10.66 -33.31
C GLY A 21 -15.66 10.01 -32.33
N HIS A 22 -15.02 8.91 -32.71
CA HIS A 22 -14.01 8.27 -31.88
C HIS A 22 -12.66 8.96 -32.02
N ILE A 23 -11.95 9.11 -30.89
CA ILE A 23 -10.60 9.67 -30.85
C ILE A 23 -9.61 8.58 -31.21
N ILE A 24 -8.85 8.78 -32.31
CA ILE A 24 -7.75 7.92 -32.75
C ILE A 24 -6.44 8.60 -32.35
N LEU A 25 -5.63 7.93 -31.55
CA LEU A 25 -4.24 8.32 -31.31
C LEU A 25 -3.36 7.68 -32.36
N ASP A 26 -2.75 8.50 -33.23
CA ASP A 26 -1.83 8.06 -34.28
C ASP A 26 -0.47 7.70 -33.67
N SER A 27 -0.13 6.41 -33.70
CA SER A 27 1.12 5.86 -33.15
C SER A 27 2.28 5.83 -34.16
N SER A 28 2.14 6.44 -35.33
CA SER A 28 3.14 6.35 -36.39
C SER A 28 3.91 7.67 -36.59
N ARG A 29 4.92 7.91 -35.76
CA ARG A 29 6.13 8.67 -36.17
C ARG A 29 7.30 8.31 -35.23
N THR A 30 8.06 7.31 -35.65
CA THR A 30 9.42 7.08 -35.13
C THR A 30 10.34 8.13 -35.74
N ASN A 31 10.97 8.90 -34.89
CA ASN A 31 12.01 9.84 -35.25
C ASN A 31 13.30 9.07 -35.58
N ARG A 32 13.69 9.01 -36.83
CA ARG A 32 15.03 8.59 -37.27
C ARG A 32 16.01 9.72 -36.99
N GLY A 33 16.91 9.50 -36.07
CA GLY A 33 18.12 10.32 -35.92
C GLY A 33 19.35 9.45 -36.05
N LYS A 34 20.02 9.61 -37.21
CA LYS A 34 21.34 9.02 -37.50
C LYS A 34 22.43 9.62 -36.63
N THR A 35 23.37 8.80 -36.21
CA THR A 35 24.82 9.08 -36.42
C THR A 35 25.62 7.81 -36.18
N GLU A 36 26.31 7.41 -37.24
CA GLU A 36 27.43 6.44 -37.24
C GLU A 36 28.70 7.03 -36.69
N ARG A 37 29.52 6.18 -36.10
CA ARG A 37 31.01 6.02 -36.13
C ARG A 37 31.36 4.96 -35.10
N GLY A 38 31.83 3.84 -35.35
CA GLY A 38 32.93 3.24 -36.08
C GLY A 38 34.25 3.37 -35.31
N TRP A 39 34.76 2.24 -34.76
CA TRP A 39 36.22 1.96 -34.60
C TRP A 39 36.39 0.52 -34.03
N SER A 40 36.87 -0.31 -34.78
CA SER A 40 38.08 -1.13 -34.91
C SER A 40 38.44 -2.12 -33.82
N ARG A 41 38.60 -3.33 -34.34
CA ARG A 41 39.14 -4.57 -33.72
C ARG A 41 40.61 -4.43 -33.32
N ALA A 42 40.96 -5.10 -32.22
CA ALA A 42 42.27 -5.74 -32.08
C ALA A 42 42.13 -7.03 -31.29
N ALA A 43 42.68 -8.10 -31.84
CA ALA A 43 42.73 -9.43 -31.28
C ALA A 43 44.14 -9.82 -30.83
N LEU A 44 44.22 -10.87 -29.98
CA LEU A 44 45.32 -11.84 -29.73
C LEU A 44 46.21 -11.62 -28.47
N PRO A 45 46.83 -12.70 -27.96
CA PRO A 45 46.43 -14.11 -27.85
C PRO A 45 46.64 -14.78 -26.45
N LEU A 46 46.24 -16.04 -26.38
CA LEU A 46 46.43 -17.06 -25.37
C LEU A 46 47.84 -17.17 -24.72
N LEU A 47 47.85 -17.44 -23.41
CA LEU A 47 48.83 -18.39 -22.84
C LEU A 47 48.17 -19.14 -21.64
N ALA A 48 48.11 -20.46 -21.76
CA ALA A 48 47.66 -21.37 -20.74
C ALA A 48 48.75 -21.56 -19.69
N TRP A 49 48.36 -21.55 -18.41
CA TRP A 49 49.15 -22.17 -17.35
C TRP A 49 48.20 -22.96 -16.42
N LEU A 50 48.40 -24.28 -16.41
CA LEU A 50 47.81 -25.20 -15.46
C LEU A 50 48.57 -25.08 -14.13
N GLY A 51 47.91 -24.64 -13.10
CA GLY A 51 48.37 -24.74 -11.72
C GLY A 51 47.22 -25.29 -10.86
N MET A 52 47.31 -26.54 -10.42
CA MET A 52 46.47 -27.14 -9.39
C MET A 52 46.68 -26.40 -8.08
N VAL A 53 45.66 -25.74 -7.57
CA VAL A 53 45.61 -25.20 -6.21
C VAL A 53 44.52 -25.95 -5.45
N PRO A 54 44.76 -26.41 -4.20
CA PRO A 54 43.75 -27.12 -3.42
C PRO A 54 42.55 -26.23 -3.12
N VAL A 55 41.38 -26.72 -3.44
CA VAL A 55 40.09 -26.06 -3.13
C VAL A 55 39.86 -26.19 -1.62
N THR A 56 40.24 -25.15 -0.87
CA THR A 56 39.68 -24.92 0.45
C THR A 56 38.31 -24.28 0.24
N VAL A 57 37.25 -25.04 0.56
CA VAL A 57 35.88 -24.51 0.60
C VAL A 57 35.82 -23.49 1.76
N PRO A 58 35.63 -22.19 1.54
CA PRO A 58 35.37 -21.27 2.64
C PRO A 58 33.99 -21.61 3.21
N GLN A 59 33.93 -21.84 4.53
CA GLN A 59 32.70 -21.75 5.28
C GLN A 59 32.21 -20.29 5.12
N VAL A 60 31.17 -20.13 4.34
CA VAL A 60 30.43 -18.85 4.26
C VAL A 60 29.61 -18.78 5.54
N SER A 61 30.14 -18.10 6.55
CA SER A 61 29.33 -17.46 7.58
C SER A 61 28.46 -16.44 6.83
N VAL A 62 27.15 -16.66 6.76
CA VAL A 62 26.20 -15.68 6.25
C VAL A 62 26.16 -14.56 7.28
N ASP A 63 27.06 -13.61 7.09
CA ASP A 63 26.98 -12.31 7.71
C ASP A 63 25.77 -11.63 7.05
N HIS A 64 24.69 -11.34 7.81
CA HIS A 64 23.62 -10.44 7.40
C HIS A 64 24.12 -9.00 7.36
N SER A 65 25.30 -8.78 6.80
CA SER A 65 25.73 -7.44 6.42
C SER A 65 24.77 -6.96 5.35
N THR A 66 24.20 -5.80 5.56
CA THR A 66 23.44 -4.99 4.62
C THR A 66 24.09 -5.04 3.24
N THR A 67 23.79 -6.07 2.48
CA THR A 67 24.17 -6.14 1.09
C THR A 67 23.46 -5.00 0.41
N ASP A 68 24.20 -4.21 -0.32
CA ASP A 68 23.75 -3.05 -1.09
C ASP A 68 22.84 -3.52 -2.23
N ARG A 69 21.61 -3.95 -1.86
CA ARG A 69 20.63 -4.51 -2.81
C ARG A 69 20.14 -3.42 -3.74
N LEU A 70 20.68 -3.37 -4.94
CA LEU A 70 20.25 -2.49 -6.01
C LEU A 70 19.16 -3.13 -6.91
N THR A 71 18.86 -4.42 -6.70
CA THR A 71 17.86 -5.15 -7.47
C THR A 71 16.93 -5.95 -6.55
N ALA A 72 15.65 -5.97 -6.90
CA ALA A 72 14.68 -6.83 -6.23
C ALA A 72 15.03 -8.31 -6.43
N PRO A 73 14.70 -9.20 -5.46
CA PRO A 73 14.80 -10.63 -5.69
C PRO A 73 14.00 -11.04 -6.93
N PRO A 74 14.50 -12.01 -7.72
CA PRO A 74 13.79 -12.48 -8.91
C PRO A 74 12.46 -13.17 -8.53
N PRO A 75 11.48 -13.26 -9.45
CA PRO A 75 10.20 -13.95 -9.19
C PRO A 75 10.36 -15.37 -8.66
N SER A 76 11.40 -16.09 -9.11
CA SER A 76 11.70 -17.45 -8.68
C SER A 76 12.15 -17.58 -7.21
N ALA A 77 12.50 -16.46 -6.55
CA ALA A 77 12.83 -16.46 -5.13
C ALA A 77 11.56 -16.53 -4.25
N TYR A 78 10.39 -16.20 -4.80
CA TYR A 78 9.11 -16.18 -4.09
C TYR A 78 8.37 -17.50 -4.29
N ALA A 79 7.94 -18.12 -3.18
CA ALA A 79 7.19 -19.38 -3.18
C ALA A 79 5.69 -19.17 -3.38
N GLY A 80 5.18 -18.01 -3.00
CA GLY A 80 3.77 -17.63 -3.00
C GLY A 80 2.98 -18.19 -1.81
N ASP A 81 1.89 -17.50 -1.47
CA ASP A 81 1.05 -17.79 -0.30
C ASP A 81 0.47 -19.21 -0.30
N ALA A 82 0.22 -19.78 -1.48
CA ALA A 82 -0.29 -21.15 -1.60
C ALA A 82 0.73 -22.20 -1.10
N ALA A 83 2.02 -21.97 -1.32
CA ALA A 83 3.07 -22.84 -0.81
C ALA A 83 3.18 -22.75 0.72
N CYS A 84 3.06 -21.54 1.28
CA CYS A 84 3.06 -21.32 2.72
C CYS A 84 1.86 -22.02 3.40
N ALA A 85 0.68 -21.93 2.80
CA ALA A 85 -0.56 -22.49 3.32
C ALA A 85 -0.54 -24.02 3.46
N MET A 86 0.35 -24.73 2.75
CA MET A 86 0.47 -26.19 2.88
C MET A 86 0.96 -26.63 4.27
N CYS A 87 1.82 -25.82 4.91
CA CYS A 87 2.34 -26.08 6.25
C CYS A 87 1.73 -25.15 7.30
N HIS A 88 1.53 -23.86 6.98
CA HIS A 88 0.99 -22.81 7.86
C HIS A 88 -0.50 -22.57 7.60
N ARG A 89 -1.30 -23.66 7.59
CA ARG A 89 -2.72 -23.62 7.23
C ARG A 89 -3.51 -22.65 8.10
N LYS A 90 -3.34 -22.72 9.41
CA LYS A 90 -4.09 -21.92 10.37
C LYS A 90 -3.81 -20.43 10.18
N GLU A 91 -2.55 -20.06 10.11
CA GLU A 91 -2.12 -18.67 9.87
C GLU A 91 -2.68 -18.16 8.54
N SER A 92 -2.60 -18.96 7.48
CA SER A 92 -3.13 -18.62 6.17
C SER A 92 -4.64 -18.42 6.16
N GLU A 93 -5.41 -19.26 6.86
CA GLU A 93 -6.87 -19.14 6.94
C GLU A 93 -7.31 -17.85 7.60
N PHE A 94 -6.66 -17.45 8.70
CA PHE A 94 -6.96 -16.19 9.37
C PHE A 94 -6.43 -14.97 8.59
N TYR A 95 -5.22 -15.07 8.03
CA TYR A 95 -4.58 -13.98 7.31
C TYR A 95 -5.38 -13.52 6.08
N LYS A 96 -5.99 -14.43 5.33
CA LYS A 96 -6.86 -14.12 4.17
C LYS A 96 -8.02 -13.19 4.49
N LEU A 97 -8.40 -13.07 5.77
CA LEU A 97 -9.47 -12.20 6.23
C LEU A 97 -8.98 -10.80 6.62
N THR A 98 -7.66 -10.59 6.66
CA THR A 98 -7.06 -9.33 7.08
C THR A 98 -7.15 -8.24 6.01
N PRO A 99 -7.11 -6.97 6.39
CA PRO A 99 -7.00 -5.86 5.44
C PRO A 99 -5.76 -5.95 4.55
N HIS A 100 -4.62 -6.43 5.07
CA HIS A 100 -3.39 -6.60 4.30
C HIS A 100 -3.57 -7.59 3.15
N ALA A 101 -4.07 -8.80 3.43
CA ALA A 101 -4.31 -9.79 2.39
C ALA A 101 -5.32 -9.33 1.33
N ARG A 102 -6.23 -8.43 1.70
CA ARG A 102 -7.30 -7.87 0.85
C ARG A 102 -7.00 -6.46 0.35
N ASP A 103 -5.77 -6.01 0.51
CA ASP A 103 -5.39 -4.64 0.19
C ASP A 103 -5.51 -4.33 -1.31
N SER A 104 -5.26 -5.32 -2.16
CA SER A 104 -5.65 -5.25 -3.56
C SER A 104 -6.15 -6.60 -4.09
N SER A 105 -6.99 -6.56 -5.12
CA SER A 105 -7.60 -7.74 -5.72
C SER A 105 -8.10 -7.47 -7.14
N PRO A 106 -8.33 -8.51 -7.97
CA PRO A 106 -9.04 -8.33 -9.22
C PRO A 106 -10.44 -7.73 -9.00
N ALA A 107 -10.87 -6.83 -9.87
CA ALA A 107 -12.17 -6.20 -9.79
C ALA A 107 -13.28 -7.18 -10.21
N THR A 108 -14.11 -7.56 -9.25
CA THR A 108 -15.23 -8.48 -9.42
C THR A 108 -16.43 -7.99 -8.61
N ALA A 109 -17.62 -8.53 -8.89
CA ALA A 109 -18.81 -8.24 -8.08
C ALA A 109 -18.64 -8.55 -6.58
N LYS A 110 -17.69 -9.43 -6.22
CA LYS A 110 -17.40 -9.81 -4.83
C LYS A 110 -16.40 -8.87 -4.17
N SER A 111 -15.45 -8.33 -4.93
CA SER A 111 -14.37 -7.47 -4.40
C SER A 111 -14.73 -5.99 -4.39
N ILE A 112 -15.55 -5.52 -5.31
CA ILE A 112 -16.01 -4.12 -5.37
C ILE A 112 -17.11 -3.91 -4.32
N ILE A 113 -16.91 -2.94 -3.42
CA ILE A 113 -17.90 -2.58 -2.39
C ILE A 113 -18.79 -1.42 -2.79
N GLY A 114 -18.41 -0.65 -3.82
CA GLY A 114 -19.16 0.47 -4.33
C GLY A 114 -20.48 0.03 -4.97
N SER A 115 -21.54 0.84 -4.83
CA SER A 115 -22.86 0.54 -5.36
C SER A 115 -22.98 0.87 -6.84
N PHE A 116 -23.56 -0.06 -7.61
CA PHE A 116 -23.96 0.15 -9.00
C PHE A 116 -25.48 0.26 -9.16
N SER A 117 -26.25 0.26 -8.06
CA SER A 117 -27.70 0.38 -8.09
C SER A 117 -28.13 1.81 -8.44
N GLN A 118 -29.25 1.92 -9.13
CA GLN A 118 -29.85 3.21 -9.51
C GLN A 118 -30.02 4.13 -8.29
N GLY A 119 -29.62 5.39 -8.43
CA GLY A 119 -29.65 6.39 -7.36
C GLY A 119 -28.39 6.40 -6.46
N HIS A 120 -27.57 5.34 -6.49
CA HIS A 120 -26.31 5.25 -5.73
C HIS A 120 -25.07 5.07 -6.61
N ASN A 121 -25.25 5.09 -7.92
CA ASN A 121 -24.23 4.83 -8.92
C ASN A 121 -23.80 6.06 -9.72
N VAL A 122 -24.14 7.27 -9.25
CA VAL A 122 -23.79 8.52 -9.92
C VAL A 122 -23.01 9.40 -8.95
N LEU A 123 -21.83 9.83 -9.37
CA LEU A 123 -21.03 10.83 -8.69
C LEU A 123 -21.17 12.17 -9.39
N HIS A 124 -21.76 13.13 -8.70
CA HIS A 124 -21.83 14.52 -9.13
C HIS A 124 -20.55 15.25 -8.72
N THR A 125 -19.84 15.81 -9.69
CA THR A 125 -18.59 16.53 -9.41
C THR A 125 -18.87 17.99 -9.01
N ALA A 126 -17.83 18.73 -8.63
CA ALA A 126 -17.92 20.17 -8.42
C ALA A 126 -18.24 20.95 -9.72
N ASN A 127 -18.03 20.34 -10.89
CA ASN A 127 -18.49 20.89 -12.17
C ASN A 127 -19.91 20.35 -12.46
N PRO A 128 -20.95 21.20 -12.52
CA PRO A 128 -22.33 20.77 -12.72
C PRO A 128 -22.57 20.05 -14.06
N ASN A 129 -21.69 20.27 -15.04
CA ASN A 129 -21.78 19.62 -16.35
C ASN A 129 -21.03 18.29 -16.42
N LEU A 130 -20.42 17.83 -15.33
CA LEU A 130 -19.59 16.62 -15.35
C LEU A 130 -20.03 15.65 -14.27
N VAL A 131 -20.44 14.45 -14.69
CA VAL A 131 -20.84 13.36 -13.79
C VAL A 131 -20.03 12.11 -14.10
N VAL A 132 -19.83 11.25 -13.10
CA VAL A 132 -19.26 9.92 -13.28
C VAL A 132 -20.31 8.89 -12.90
N ASN A 133 -20.67 8.04 -13.87
CA ASN A 133 -21.62 6.95 -13.68
C ASN A 133 -20.86 5.64 -13.47
N MET A 134 -21.27 4.88 -12.46
CA MET A 134 -20.79 3.52 -12.22
C MET A 134 -21.76 2.55 -12.90
N VAL A 135 -21.25 1.80 -13.86
CA VAL A 135 -22.06 0.95 -14.75
C VAL A 135 -21.65 -0.51 -14.55
N ALA A 136 -22.62 -1.36 -14.25
CA ALA A 136 -22.47 -2.82 -14.30
C ALA A 136 -22.97 -3.31 -15.67
N ALA A 137 -22.11 -4.02 -16.40
CA ALA A 137 -22.41 -4.61 -17.71
C ALA A 137 -22.11 -6.12 -17.68
N PRO A 138 -22.58 -6.91 -18.65
CA PRO A 138 -22.34 -8.35 -18.70
C PRO A 138 -20.87 -8.74 -18.71
N ASP A 139 -20.00 -7.88 -19.25
CA ASP A 139 -18.56 -8.07 -19.42
C ASP A 139 -17.70 -7.39 -18.35
N GLY A 140 -18.32 -6.69 -17.38
CA GLY A 140 -17.58 -6.07 -16.28
C GLY A 140 -18.23 -4.83 -15.68
N PHE A 141 -17.45 -4.11 -14.91
CA PHE A 141 -17.81 -2.89 -14.22
C PHE A 141 -17.05 -1.72 -14.83
N TYR A 142 -17.69 -0.55 -14.94
CA TYR A 142 -17.12 0.61 -15.60
C TYR A 142 -17.35 1.90 -14.83
N GLN A 143 -16.35 2.80 -14.86
CA GLN A 143 -16.58 4.23 -14.62
C GLN A 143 -16.77 4.94 -15.96
N SER A 144 -17.86 5.68 -16.10
CA SER A 144 -18.17 6.45 -17.29
C SER A 144 -18.33 7.92 -16.94
N ALA A 145 -17.34 8.74 -17.27
CA ALA A 145 -17.44 10.20 -17.19
C ALA A 145 -18.29 10.70 -18.36
N VAL A 146 -19.27 11.56 -18.05
CA VAL A 146 -20.20 12.15 -19.03
C VAL A 146 -20.21 13.66 -18.85
N ASN A 147 -19.93 14.38 -19.92
CA ASN A 147 -20.16 15.82 -20.00
C ASN A 147 -21.60 16.07 -20.45
N LEU A 148 -22.42 16.64 -19.60
CA LEU A 148 -23.85 16.88 -19.84
C LEU A 148 -24.11 17.99 -20.89
N ALA A 149 -23.13 18.87 -21.12
CA ALA A 149 -23.29 19.99 -22.06
C ALA A 149 -23.19 19.52 -23.53
N ASP A 150 -22.29 18.59 -23.84
CA ASP A 150 -22.05 18.11 -25.21
C ASP A 150 -22.28 16.59 -25.37
N GLN A 151 -22.72 15.91 -24.30
CA GLN A 151 -22.95 14.47 -24.23
C GLN A 151 -21.70 13.62 -24.56
N SER A 152 -20.51 14.22 -24.52
CA SER A 152 -19.27 13.46 -24.66
C SER A 152 -19.09 12.48 -23.51
N ARG A 153 -18.53 11.31 -23.83
CA ARG A 153 -18.38 10.23 -22.85
C ARG A 153 -17.00 9.59 -22.98
N LEU A 154 -16.38 9.31 -21.83
CA LEU A 154 -15.21 8.45 -21.71
C LEU A 154 -15.50 7.40 -20.64
N ALA A 155 -15.20 6.14 -20.91
CA ALA A 155 -15.46 5.05 -19.97
C ALA A 155 -14.29 4.07 -19.94
N GLU A 156 -13.93 3.65 -18.72
CA GLU A 156 -12.88 2.65 -18.50
C GLU A 156 -13.41 1.54 -17.59
N ARG A 157 -12.91 0.32 -17.81
CA ARG A 157 -13.30 -0.87 -17.05
C ARG A 157 -12.51 -0.96 -15.76
N PHE A 158 -13.15 -1.35 -14.66
CA PHE A 158 -12.45 -1.74 -13.44
C PHE A 158 -11.66 -3.03 -13.67
N ASP A 159 -10.35 -2.99 -13.48
CA ASP A 159 -9.50 -4.19 -13.55
C ASP A 159 -8.98 -4.61 -12.18
N ILE A 160 -8.58 -3.63 -11.35
CA ILE A 160 -8.03 -3.87 -10.01
C ILE A 160 -8.73 -2.98 -9.00
N VAL A 161 -9.01 -3.56 -7.84
CA VAL A 161 -9.45 -2.87 -6.63
C VAL A 161 -8.25 -2.66 -5.74
N ILE A 162 -8.06 -1.44 -5.24
CA ILE A 162 -7.10 -1.08 -4.19
C ILE A 162 -7.88 -0.70 -2.93
N GLY A 163 -7.48 -1.28 -1.81
CA GLY A 163 -8.11 -1.10 -0.50
C GLY A 163 -9.03 -2.27 -0.12
N SER A 164 -8.91 -2.72 1.12
CA SER A 164 -9.68 -3.83 1.69
C SER A 164 -11.18 -3.53 1.86
N GLY A 165 -11.61 -2.30 1.62
CA GLY A 165 -12.97 -1.82 1.89
C GLY A 165 -13.21 -1.37 3.33
N ARG A 166 -12.22 -1.44 4.22
CA ARG A 166 -12.38 -0.99 5.62
C ARG A 166 -12.62 0.53 5.72
N HIS A 167 -11.90 1.31 4.93
CA HIS A 167 -12.03 2.77 4.86
C HIS A 167 -12.64 3.21 3.53
N GLY A 168 -12.29 2.51 2.47
CA GLY A 168 -12.75 2.76 1.12
C GLY A 168 -12.01 1.88 0.13
N GLN A 169 -12.29 2.16 -1.15
CA GLN A 169 -11.61 1.52 -2.28
C GLN A 169 -11.34 2.56 -3.35
N THR A 170 -10.16 2.51 -3.96
CA THR A 170 -9.90 3.12 -5.26
C THR A 170 -9.74 2.03 -6.32
N TYR A 171 -9.76 2.40 -7.59
CA TYR A 171 -9.83 1.43 -8.67
C TYR A 171 -8.82 1.77 -9.74
N LEU A 172 -8.24 0.71 -10.32
CA LEU A 172 -7.26 0.84 -11.39
C LEU A 172 -7.78 0.14 -12.65
N TYR A 173 -7.29 0.60 -13.80
CA TYR A 173 -7.58 0.00 -15.07
C TYR A 173 -6.32 -0.14 -15.92
N TRP A 174 -6.32 -1.12 -16.83
CA TRP A 174 -5.25 -1.36 -17.75
C TRP A 174 -5.55 -0.75 -19.14
N GLN A 175 -4.60 0.02 -19.65
CA GLN A 175 -4.55 0.34 -21.06
C GLN A 175 -3.34 -0.37 -21.67
N ASN A 176 -3.56 -1.52 -22.30
CA ASN A 176 -2.51 -2.48 -22.67
C ASN A 176 -1.69 -2.92 -21.45
N ASP A 177 -0.40 -2.58 -21.37
CA ASP A 177 0.53 -2.87 -20.29
C ASP A 177 0.74 -1.68 -19.34
N LEU A 178 -0.02 -0.61 -19.52
CA LEU A 178 0.01 0.61 -18.71
C LEU A 178 -1.11 0.62 -17.68
N LEU A 179 -0.79 0.96 -16.44
CA LEU A 179 -1.72 0.97 -15.33
C LEU A 179 -2.06 2.40 -14.89
N TYR A 180 -3.35 2.68 -14.73
CA TYR A 180 -3.87 4.00 -14.36
C TYR A 180 -4.87 3.92 -13.22
N GLU A 181 -4.96 5.00 -12.43
CA GLU A 181 -5.98 5.18 -11.40
C GLU A 181 -7.24 5.83 -11.99
N MET A 182 -8.39 5.31 -11.55
CA MET A 182 -9.70 5.85 -11.92
C MET A 182 -10.07 7.08 -11.11
N PRO A 183 -10.85 8.01 -11.68
CA PRO A 183 -11.20 9.30 -11.04
C PRO A 183 -12.19 9.18 -9.87
N ALA A 184 -12.91 8.07 -9.71
CA ALA A 184 -13.83 7.88 -8.61
C ALA A 184 -13.41 6.73 -7.69
N SER A 185 -13.42 7.01 -6.39
CA SER A 185 -13.23 6.06 -5.28
C SER A 185 -14.54 5.87 -4.53
N TYR A 186 -14.66 4.80 -3.77
CA TYR A 186 -15.78 4.57 -2.87
C TYR A 186 -15.31 4.65 -1.41
N TRP A 187 -15.96 5.50 -0.61
CA TRP A 187 -15.66 5.62 0.81
C TRP A 187 -16.71 4.94 1.66
N THR A 188 -16.25 4.07 2.56
CA THR A 188 -17.12 3.24 3.41
C THR A 188 -17.87 4.06 4.45
N TRP A 189 -17.23 5.10 5.02
CA TRP A 189 -17.81 5.87 6.12
C TRP A 189 -19.02 6.71 5.70
N ASN A 190 -19.07 7.18 4.45
CA ASN A 190 -20.22 7.93 3.91
C ASN A 190 -21.07 7.12 2.94
N HIS A 191 -20.73 5.82 2.76
CA HIS A 191 -21.42 4.89 1.86
C HIS A 191 -21.61 5.44 0.45
N GLY A 192 -20.61 6.15 -0.08
CA GLY A 192 -20.75 6.88 -1.33
C GLY A 192 -19.50 6.89 -2.23
N TRP A 193 -19.77 7.14 -3.50
CA TRP A 193 -18.74 7.43 -4.47
C TRP A 193 -18.24 8.86 -4.28
N VAL A 194 -16.95 9.04 -4.37
CA VAL A 194 -16.25 10.33 -4.21
C VAL A 194 -15.20 10.49 -5.30
N ILE A 195 -14.81 11.71 -5.61
CA ILE A 195 -13.63 11.93 -6.45
C ILE A 195 -12.41 11.36 -5.72
N SER A 196 -11.61 10.58 -6.42
CA SER A 196 -10.39 9.99 -5.84
C SER A 196 -9.47 11.08 -5.27
N PRO A 197 -8.92 10.90 -4.07
CA PRO A 197 -8.05 11.89 -3.45
C PRO A 197 -6.91 12.32 -4.37
N GLY A 198 -6.66 13.63 -4.45
CA GLY A 198 -5.62 14.20 -5.30
C GLY A 198 -6.04 14.50 -6.74
N PHE A 199 -7.26 14.13 -7.17
CA PHE A 199 -7.82 14.66 -8.42
C PHE A 199 -8.29 16.11 -8.22
N PRO A 200 -8.08 16.99 -9.22
CA PRO A 200 -8.54 18.38 -9.15
C PRO A 200 -10.07 18.48 -9.04
N ALA A 201 -10.56 19.47 -8.29
CA ALA A 201 -11.99 19.71 -8.16
C ALA A 201 -12.65 19.96 -9.53
N GLY A 202 -13.78 19.31 -9.78
CA GLY A 202 -14.56 19.51 -11.02
C GLY A 202 -13.90 19.01 -12.29
N GLN A 203 -12.81 18.25 -12.19
CA GLN A 203 -12.14 17.61 -13.32
C GLN A 203 -12.23 16.10 -13.21
N VAL A 204 -12.42 15.44 -14.35
CA VAL A 204 -12.41 13.96 -14.44
C VAL A 204 -11.57 13.59 -15.65
N HIS A 205 -10.52 12.84 -15.43
CA HIS A 205 -9.65 12.31 -16.46
C HIS A 205 -9.19 10.91 -16.09
N PHE A 206 -8.75 10.12 -17.07
CA PHE A 206 -8.36 8.72 -16.91
C PHE A 206 -6.87 8.52 -17.26
N ASP A 207 -6.02 9.46 -16.94
CA ASP A 207 -4.60 9.46 -17.31
C ASP A 207 -3.66 9.53 -16.11
N ARG A 208 -4.19 9.32 -14.89
CA ARG A 208 -3.37 9.32 -13.68
C ARG A 208 -2.58 8.03 -13.58
N VAL A 209 -1.27 8.14 -13.79
CA VAL A 209 -0.35 6.99 -13.83
C VAL A 209 -0.16 6.36 -12.45
N ILE A 210 -0.09 5.04 -12.40
CA ILE A 210 0.34 4.28 -11.22
C ILE A 210 1.84 4.04 -11.33
N VAL A 211 2.60 4.59 -10.39
CA VAL A 211 4.05 4.38 -10.33
C VAL A 211 4.41 3.17 -9.47
N PRO A 212 5.62 2.59 -9.60
CA PRO A 212 6.04 1.40 -8.85
C PRO A 212 5.90 1.54 -7.33
N ARG A 213 6.11 2.75 -6.78
CA ARG A 213 5.94 3.01 -5.34
C ARG A 213 4.51 2.76 -4.85
N CYS A 214 3.48 3.01 -5.67
CA CYS A 214 2.10 2.70 -5.31
C CYS A 214 1.92 1.19 -5.08
N LEU A 215 2.40 0.38 -6.03
CA LEU A 215 2.30 -1.07 -5.95
C LEU A 215 3.20 -1.69 -4.88
N GLU A 216 4.28 -1.02 -4.49
CA GLU A 216 5.14 -1.50 -3.41
C GLU A 216 4.40 -1.64 -2.07
N CYS A 217 3.40 -0.77 -1.83
CA CYS A 217 2.52 -0.84 -0.65
C CYS A 217 1.23 -1.63 -0.88
N HIS A 218 0.86 -1.89 -2.16
CA HIS A 218 -0.44 -2.46 -2.51
C HIS A 218 -0.36 -3.80 -3.25
N ALA A 219 0.85 -4.38 -3.41
CA ALA A 219 1.03 -5.68 -4.04
C ALA A 219 2.12 -6.49 -3.34
N SER A 220 2.03 -7.81 -3.43
CA SER A 220 3.06 -8.72 -2.94
C SER A 220 4.30 -8.68 -3.82
N TYR A 221 4.09 -8.68 -5.13
CA TYR A 221 5.14 -8.64 -6.13
C TYR A 221 4.64 -7.99 -7.43
N PHE A 222 5.56 -7.38 -8.18
CA PHE A 222 5.32 -6.89 -9.53
C PHE A 222 6.63 -6.73 -10.30
N THR A 223 6.56 -6.75 -11.63
CA THR A 223 7.68 -6.40 -12.50
C THR A 223 7.36 -5.11 -13.24
N SER A 224 8.14 -4.07 -12.98
CA SER A 224 8.08 -2.81 -13.70
C SER A 224 8.92 -2.88 -14.98
N GLN A 225 8.44 -2.26 -16.05
CA GLN A 225 9.10 -2.17 -17.36
C GLN A 225 9.31 -0.71 -17.80
N ALA A 226 9.59 0.17 -16.84
CA ALA A 226 9.85 1.58 -17.11
C ALA A 226 10.96 1.77 -18.19
N PRO A 227 10.93 2.84 -19.01
CA PRO A 227 9.86 3.82 -19.20
C PRO A 227 8.71 3.32 -20.08
N PRO A 228 7.47 3.86 -19.95
CA PRO A 228 7.03 4.85 -18.97
C PRO A 228 6.87 4.24 -17.56
N PRO A 229 6.75 5.07 -16.49
CA PRO A 229 6.81 4.58 -15.12
C PRO A 229 5.64 3.68 -14.72
N ASN A 230 4.52 3.73 -15.44
CA ASN A 230 3.32 2.93 -15.19
C ASN A 230 3.22 1.67 -16.06
N ARG A 231 4.32 1.21 -16.65
CA ARG A 231 4.36 -0.04 -17.43
C ARG A 231 4.72 -1.21 -16.55
N PHE A 232 3.85 -2.24 -16.53
CA PHE A 232 4.03 -3.42 -15.71
C PHE A 232 3.72 -4.71 -16.48
N GLN A 233 4.36 -5.82 -16.08
CA GLN A 233 4.02 -7.15 -16.55
C GLN A 233 2.80 -7.66 -15.79
N LYS A 234 1.67 -7.84 -16.48
CA LYS A 234 0.40 -8.29 -15.86
C LYS A 234 0.53 -9.65 -15.18
N ASP A 235 1.22 -10.59 -15.82
CA ASP A 235 1.37 -11.96 -15.33
C ASP A 235 2.27 -12.06 -14.09
N ASN A 236 3.06 -11.01 -13.82
CA ASN A 236 3.94 -10.92 -12.65
C ASN A 236 3.40 -9.97 -11.57
N LEU A 237 2.15 -9.50 -11.69
CA LEU A 237 1.51 -8.69 -10.65
C LEU A 237 0.74 -9.59 -9.69
N VAL A 238 1.26 -9.72 -8.47
CA VAL A 238 0.65 -10.49 -7.37
C VAL A 238 -0.04 -9.52 -6.41
N LEU A 239 -1.37 -9.47 -6.51
CA LEU A 239 -2.21 -8.55 -5.72
C LEU A 239 -2.34 -8.99 -4.26
N GLY A 240 -2.68 -8.03 -3.40
CA GLY A 240 -2.71 -8.18 -1.94
C GLY A 240 -1.31 -8.14 -1.33
N ILE A 241 -1.23 -8.01 -0.02
CA ILE A 241 0.03 -8.12 0.74
C ILE A 241 0.13 -9.54 1.26
N GLY A 242 0.95 -10.35 0.62
CA GLY A 242 1.17 -11.77 0.97
C GLY A 242 2.18 -11.97 2.09
N CYS A 243 2.37 -13.22 2.46
CA CYS A 243 3.27 -13.66 3.54
C CYS A 243 4.68 -13.12 3.36
N GLU A 244 5.18 -13.19 2.14
CA GLU A 244 6.58 -12.89 1.80
C GLU A 244 6.91 -11.38 1.81
N ARG A 245 5.90 -10.51 1.89
CA ARG A 245 6.15 -9.07 2.11
C ARG A 245 6.68 -8.77 3.51
N CYS A 246 6.35 -9.64 4.48
CA CYS A 246 6.79 -9.52 5.87
C CYS A 246 7.85 -10.55 6.26
N HIS A 247 7.84 -11.70 5.61
CA HIS A 247 8.76 -12.80 5.93
C HIS A 247 9.94 -12.93 4.97
N GLY A 248 9.95 -12.16 3.87
CA GLY A 248 10.96 -12.27 2.81
C GLY A 248 10.70 -13.46 1.86
N PRO A 249 11.51 -13.58 0.78
CA PRO A 249 11.36 -14.61 -0.23
C PRO A 249 11.46 -16.02 0.34
N GLY A 250 10.46 -16.87 0.10
CA GLY A 250 10.28 -18.16 0.81
C GLY A 250 10.72 -19.41 0.06
N THR A 251 11.18 -19.33 -1.20
CA THR A 251 11.52 -20.53 -1.98
C THR A 251 12.59 -21.38 -1.30
N GLN A 252 13.62 -20.77 -0.72
CA GLN A 252 14.68 -21.49 -0.03
C GLN A 252 14.17 -22.15 1.26
N HIS A 253 13.33 -21.45 2.04
CA HIS A 253 12.66 -22.01 3.22
C HIS A 253 11.83 -23.25 2.85
N VAL A 254 11.00 -23.16 1.81
CA VAL A 254 10.17 -24.29 1.36
C VAL A 254 11.04 -25.47 0.93
N ALA A 255 12.15 -25.21 0.22
CA ALA A 255 13.09 -26.26 -0.19
C ALA A 255 13.78 -26.91 1.02
N HIS A 256 14.21 -26.08 1.99
CA HIS A 256 14.83 -26.53 3.24
C HIS A 256 13.88 -27.44 4.02
N GLU A 257 12.66 -27.00 4.29
CA GLU A 257 11.68 -27.75 5.11
C GLU A 257 11.19 -29.06 4.42
N ARG A 258 11.26 -29.13 3.10
CA ARG A 258 10.94 -30.35 2.34
C ARG A 258 12.07 -31.37 2.29
N SER A 259 13.30 -30.99 2.63
CA SER A 259 14.45 -31.89 2.62
C SER A 259 14.37 -32.86 3.78
N ALA A 260 14.37 -34.19 3.46
CA ALA A 260 14.28 -35.27 4.46
C ALA A 260 15.46 -35.26 5.46
N THR A 261 16.60 -34.71 5.08
CA THR A 261 17.87 -34.73 5.86
C THR A 261 17.81 -33.74 7.05
N ILE A 262 16.89 -32.79 7.06
CA ILE A 262 16.91 -31.64 7.98
C ILE A 262 15.89 -31.80 9.11
N ARG A 263 14.96 -32.75 9.04
CA ARG A 263 13.90 -32.96 10.06
C ARG A 263 14.38 -33.19 11.50
N HIS A 264 15.69 -33.29 11.73
CA HIS A 264 16.29 -33.45 13.05
C HIS A 264 17.30 -32.36 13.41
N SER A 265 17.39 -31.28 12.60
CA SER A 265 18.23 -30.14 12.93
C SER A 265 17.46 -29.17 13.81
N GLU A 266 17.89 -29.00 15.07
CA GLU A 266 17.41 -27.91 15.95
C GLU A 266 17.89 -26.53 15.50
N LYS A 267 18.62 -26.45 14.38
CA LYS A 267 19.04 -25.17 13.79
C LYS A 267 17.83 -24.45 13.23
N LEU A 268 17.67 -23.22 13.66
CA LEU A 268 16.70 -22.30 13.10
C LEU A 268 16.91 -22.16 11.59
N ASP A 269 15.82 -22.20 10.85
CA ASP A 269 15.88 -21.88 9.42
C ASP A 269 16.14 -20.36 9.25
N GLU A 270 17.34 -20.04 8.78
CA GLU A 270 17.77 -18.67 8.48
C GLU A 270 17.33 -18.22 7.08
N ALA A 271 16.72 -19.12 6.29
CA ALA A 271 16.26 -18.83 4.94
C ALA A 271 14.93 -18.02 4.89
N ILE A 272 14.31 -17.81 6.05
CA ILE A 272 13.07 -17.02 6.18
C ILE A 272 13.16 -16.11 7.41
N VAL A 273 12.61 -14.91 7.32
CA VAL A 273 12.61 -13.97 8.45
C VAL A 273 11.41 -14.23 9.35
N ASN A 274 11.66 -14.37 10.65
CA ASN A 274 10.62 -14.26 11.66
C ASN A 274 10.64 -12.85 12.27
N PRO A 275 9.69 -11.96 11.93
CA PRO A 275 9.68 -10.58 12.39
C PRO A 275 9.70 -10.44 13.92
N ALA A 276 9.13 -11.39 14.67
CA ALA A 276 9.15 -11.36 16.14
C ALA A 276 10.55 -11.51 16.75
N ARG A 277 11.53 -11.99 15.98
CA ARG A 277 12.94 -12.14 16.41
C ARG A 277 13.82 -10.98 15.99
N LEU A 278 13.31 -10.07 15.19
CA LEU A 278 14.02 -8.87 14.80
C LEU A 278 14.17 -7.92 15.99
N THR A 279 15.19 -7.08 15.96
CA THR A 279 15.30 -5.96 16.91
C THR A 279 14.07 -5.06 16.83
N ARG A 280 13.79 -4.30 17.87
CA ARG A 280 12.67 -3.34 17.89
C ARG A 280 12.65 -2.45 16.65
N ASP A 281 13.81 -1.88 16.30
CA ASP A 281 13.92 -0.95 15.17
C ASP A 281 13.62 -1.66 13.85
N ARG A 282 14.13 -2.88 13.65
CA ARG A 282 13.83 -3.65 12.44
C ARG A 282 12.36 -4.10 12.33
N GLN A 283 11.69 -4.33 13.47
CA GLN A 283 10.24 -4.55 13.47
C GLN A 283 9.46 -3.30 13.05
N LEU A 284 9.91 -2.12 13.47
CA LEU A 284 9.31 -0.84 13.07
C LEU A 284 9.60 -0.54 11.59
N ASP A 285 10.80 -0.78 11.12
CA ASP A 285 11.22 -0.60 9.73
C ASP A 285 10.33 -1.39 8.77
N LEU A 286 10.01 -2.63 9.12
CA LEU A 286 9.11 -3.47 8.34
C LEU A 286 7.74 -2.81 8.13
N CYS A 287 7.18 -2.21 9.17
CA CYS A 287 5.90 -1.50 9.10
C CYS A 287 6.04 -0.16 8.37
N ALA A 288 7.17 0.53 8.58
CA ALA A 288 7.47 1.83 8.00
C ALA A 288 7.53 1.81 6.47
N LEU A 289 7.86 0.67 5.86
CA LEU A 289 7.84 0.51 4.41
C LEU A 289 6.55 1.06 3.77
N CYS A 290 5.40 0.82 4.42
CA CYS A 290 4.08 1.24 3.93
C CYS A 290 3.39 2.28 4.85
N HIS A 291 3.79 2.37 6.14
CA HIS A 291 3.11 3.18 7.15
C HIS A 291 3.92 4.38 7.67
N ALA A 292 4.95 4.81 6.93
CA ALA A 292 5.74 6.01 7.23
C ALA A 292 5.21 7.30 6.55
N GLY A 293 4.10 7.23 5.83
CA GLY A 293 3.57 8.34 5.05
C GLY A 293 4.14 8.43 3.63
N ALA A 294 3.90 9.56 2.97
CA ALA A 294 4.47 9.84 1.66
C ALA A 294 5.97 10.10 1.80
N VAL A 295 6.79 9.17 1.35
CA VAL A 295 8.25 9.22 1.41
C VAL A 295 8.86 8.90 0.05
N GLU A 296 9.97 9.58 -0.27
CA GLU A 296 10.69 9.34 -1.52
C GLU A 296 11.53 8.06 -1.43
N PRO A 297 11.48 7.19 -2.45
CA PRO A 297 12.33 6.02 -2.52
C PRO A 297 13.78 6.42 -2.83
N ILE A 298 14.72 5.85 -2.08
CA ILE A 298 16.17 5.96 -2.33
C ILE A 298 16.62 4.83 -3.26
N ARG A 299 15.95 3.67 -3.14
CA ARG A 299 16.29 2.46 -3.90
C ARG A 299 15.10 2.00 -4.76
N PRO A 300 15.34 1.16 -5.76
CA PRO A 300 14.26 0.56 -6.55
C PRO A 300 13.25 -0.17 -5.67
N PRO A 301 11.97 -0.23 -6.08
CA PRO A 301 10.92 -0.92 -5.33
C PRO A 301 11.23 -2.40 -5.20
N LEU A 302 10.67 -3.04 -4.16
CA LEU A 302 10.83 -4.46 -3.80
C LEU A 302 12.27 -4.87 -3.43
N THR A 303 13.21 -3.94 -3.27
CA THR A 303 14.57 -4.24 -2.81
C THR A 303 14.67 -4.37 -1.29
N PHE A 304 13.77 -3.73 -0.52
CA PHE A 304 13.68 -3.90 0.94
C PHE A 304 13.20 -5.30 1.31
N ILE A 305 13.92 -5.94 2.22
CA ILE A 305 13.53 -7.22 2.83
C ILE A 305 13.44 -7.03 4.34
N ALA A 306 12.51 -7.73 4.99
CA ALA A 306 12.36 -7.69 6.44
C ALA A 306 13.69 -7.97 7.15
N GLY A 307 14.05 -7.08 8.09
CA GLY A 307 15.35 -7.09 8.77
C GLY A 307 16.34 -6.05 8.26
N ASP A 308 16.13 -5.49 7.08
CA ASP A 308 16.92 -4.37 6.58
C ASP A 308 16.61 -3.06 7.34
N ASN A 309 17.50 -2.08 7.23
CA ASN A 309 17.27 -0.72 7.73
C ASN A 309 16.48 0.08 6.69
N ILE A 310 15.26 0.49 7.02
CA ILE A 310 14.38 1.18 6.09
C ILE A 310 14.96 2.52 5.58
N HIS A 311 15.81 3.18 6.35
CA HIS A 311 16.43 4.45 5.97
C HIS A 311 17.46 4.30 4.83
N ASP A 312 17.89 3.08 4.50
CA ASP A 312 18.70 2.81 3.33
C ASP A 312 17.85 2.74 2.05
N TYR A 313 16.53 2.65 2.17
CA TYR A 313 15.57 2.44 1.07
C TYR A 313 14.62 3.62 0.87
N LEU A 314 14.27 4.31 1.94
CA LEU A 314 13.31 5.41 1.94
C LEU A 314 13.86 6.64 2.68
N ALA A 315 13.65 7.82 2.11
CA ALA A 315 14.02 9.11 2.71
C ALA A 315 13.00 9.55 3.77
N ILE A 316 12.85 8.74 4.83
CA ILE A 316 11.91 9.03 5.93
C ILE A 316 12.42 10.23 6.72
N GLN A 317 11.61 11.27 6.81
CA GLN A 317 11.91 12.44 7.62
C GLN A 317 11.47 12.22 9.07
N PRO A 318 12.17 12.77 10.06
CA PRO A 318 11.72 12.76 11.44
C PRO A 318 10.29 13.31 11.55
N PRO A 319 9.44 12.72 12.41
CA PRO A 319 8.08 13.19 12.58
C PRO A 319 8.07 14.64 13.11
N THR A 320 7.28 15.49 12.50
CA THR A 320 7.01 16.84 13.03
C THR A 320 5.77 16.80 13.91
N PRO A 321 5.71 17.62 14.98
CA PRO A 321 4.52 17.70 15.82
C PRO A 321 3.25 17.94 14.98
N ASP A 322 2.20 17.20 15.30
CA ASP A 322 0.88 17.34 14.67
C ASP A 322 0.83 17.15 13.13
N THR A 323 1.80 16.43 12.55
CA THR A 323 1.72 16.04 11.14
C THR A 323 0.51 15.14 10.92
N PRO A 324 -0.52 15.59 10.17
CA PRO A 324 -1.70 14.78 9.92
C PRO A 324 -1.36 13.62 9.01
N PRO A 325 -2.03 12.45 9.17
CA PRO A 325 -1.87 11.34 8.24
C PRO A 325 -2.33 11.75 6.85
N ASP A 326 -1.60 11.29 5.83
CA ASP A 326 -1.94 11.39 4.42
C ASP A 326 -2.53 10.08 3.88
N VAL A 327 -2.73 9.97 2.56
CA VAL A 327 -3.26 8.75 1.91
C VAL A 327 -2.40 7.50 2.15
N HIS A 328 -1.11 7.69 2.45
CA HIS A 328 -0.18 6.60 2.75
C HIS A 328 -0.11 6.28 4.26
N GLY A 329 -0.93 6.95 5.08
CA GLY A 329 -0.85 6.85 6.54
C GLY A 329 0.23 7.76 7.12
N ASN A 330 0.81 7.46 8.15
CA ASN A 330 1.99 7.90 8.91
C ASN A 330 1.84 7.46 10.36
N GLN A 331 1.42 6.21 10.52
CA GLN A 331 1.18 5.63 11.84
C GLN A 331 2.48 5.52 12.63
N VAL A 332 3.60 5.21 11.95
CA VAL A 332 4.92 5.09 12.59
C VAL A 332 5.35 6.44 13.16
N GLY A 333 5.42 7.50 12.34
CA GLY A 333 5.84 8.81 12.81
C GLY A 333 4.89 9.43 13.84
N ALA A 334 3.58 9.14 13.76
CA ALA A 334 2.63 9.56 14.80
C ALA A 334 2.86 8.83 16.13
N LEU A 335 3.13 7.51 16.09
CA LEU A 335 3.39 6.70 17.29
C LEU A 335 4.70 7.13 17.97
N GLU A 336 5.74 7.45 17.22
CA GLU A 336 7.04 7.91 17.72
C GLU A 336 6.95 9.18 18.57
N GLN A 337 5.91 10.00 18.39
CA GLN A 337 5.65 11.19 19.19
C GLN A 337 4.93 10.87 20.53
N SER A 338 4.61 9.60 20.78
CA SER A 338 3.88 9.18 21.99
C SER A 338 4.83 8.90 23.15
N LYS A 339 4.57 9.46 24.33
CA LYS A 339 5.41 9.25 25.51
C LYS A 339 5.53 7.77 25.89
N CYS A 340 4.43 7.01 25.84
CA CYS A 340 4.46 5.57 26.16
C CYS A 340 5.34 4.79 25.17
N PHE A 341 5.37 5.17 23.89
CA PHE A 341 6.23 4.56 22.88
C PHE A 341 7.71 4.87 23.12
N THR A 342 8.05 6.15 23.39
CA THR A 342 9.43 6.56 23.63
C THR A 342 10.00 6.04 24.95
N SER A 343 9.13 5.77 25.94
CA SER A 343 9.51 5.28 27.28
C SER A 343 9.40 3.75 27.42
N SER A 344 9.14 3.01 26.35
CA SER A 344 8.97 1.56 26.39
C SER A 344 9.66 0.86 25.22
N LYS A 345 9.60 -0.47 25.21
CA LYS A 345 10.05 -1.30 24.07
C LYS A 345 8.90 -1.67 23.12
N MET A 346 7.82 -0.91 23.14
CA MET A 346 6.65 -1.12 22.31
C MET A 346 7.00 -1.16 20.83
N THR A 347 6.36 -2.06 20.10
CA THR A 347 6.33 -2.13 18.63
C THR A 347 4.88 -2.12 18.14
N CYS A 348 4.65 -2.14 16.84
CA CYS A 348 3.30 -2.24 16.27
C CYS A 348 2.58 -3.53 16.73
N SER A 349 3.32 -4.64 16.85
CA SER A 349 2.79 -5.94 17.30
C SER A 349 2.40 -5.98 18.78
N THR A 350 2.76 -4.97 19.57
CA THR A 350 2.26 -4.81 20.95
C THR A 350 0.74 -4.66 20.97
N CYS A 351 0.16 -4.03 19.95
CA CYS A 351 -1.28 -3.79 19.81
C CYS A 351 -1.93 -4.52 18.64
N HIS A 352 -1.16 -4.83 17.58
CA HIS A 352 -1.68 -5.42 16.35
C HIS A 352 -1.20 -6.85 16.14
N ASN A 353 -2.14 -7.79 16.04
CA ASN A 353 -1.86 -9.10 15.45
C ASN A 353 -2.17 -9.05 13.96
N VAL A 354 -1.12 -8.97 13.13
CA VAL A 354 -1.26 -8.83 11.67
C VAL A 354 -1.79 -10.07 10.97
N HIS A 355 -1.79 -11.24 11.64
CA HIS A 355 -2.27 -12.49 11.06
C HIS A 355 -3.78 -12.70 11.23
N VAL A 356 -4.47 -11.84 11.98
CA VAL A 356 -5.91 -11.96 12.19
C VAL A 356 -6.63 -10.68 11.80
N LYS A 357 -7.89 -10.81 11.40
CA LYS A 357 -8.75 -9.65 11.14
C LYS A 357 -8.85 -8.80 12.40
N PRO A 358 -8.57 -7.49 12.35
CA PRO A 358 -8.67 -6.61 13.51
C PRO A 358 -10.11 -6.51 13.99
N GLU A 359 -10.25 -6.53 15.30
CA GLU A 359 -11.52 -6.36 15.99
C GLU A 359 -11.94 -4.88 16.04
N ASN A 360 -13.00 -4.58 16.79
CA ASN A 360 -13.43 -3.20 17.05
C ASN A 360 -12.42 -2.46 17.96
N ALA A 361 -12.58 -1.13 18.11
CA ALA A 361 -11.67 -0.30 18.89
C ALA A 361 -11.56 -0.70 20.36
N ASP A 362 -12.64 -1.22 20.95
CA ASP A 362 -12.70 -1.60 22.35
C ASP A 362 -11.73 -2.74 22.69
N ALA A 363 -11.48 -3.64 21.72
CA ALA A 363 -10.55 -4.77 21.86
C ALA A 363 -9.08 -4.36 22.04
N PHE A 364 -8.73 -3.10 21.73
CA PHE A 364 -7.36 -2.60 21.90
C PHE A 364 -7.08 -2.06 23.31
N SER A 365 -8.12 -1.70 24.08
CA SER A 365 -7.94 -1.14 25.43
C SER A 365 -7.20 -2.07 26.41
N PRO A 366 -7.35 -3.40 26.38
CA PRO A 366 -6.56 -4.31 27.20
C PRO A 366 -5.05 -4.18 27.05
N HIS A 367 -4.56 -3.84 25.84
CA HIS A 367 -3.12 -3.60 25.63
C HIS A 367 -2.61 -2.39 26.40
N CYS A 368 -3.43 -1.33 26.55
CA CYS A 368 -3.12 -0.18 27.39
C CYS A 368 -3.07 -0.57 28.87
N LEU A 369 -4.06 -1.36 29.32
CA LEU A 369 -4.19 -1.81 30.70
C LEU A 369 -3.15 -2.85 31.10
N GLY A 370 -2.37 -3.38 30.17
CA GLY A 370 -1.18 -4.19 30.46
C GLY A 370 -0.05 -3.39 31.12
N CYS A 371 -0.04 -2.05 30.96
CA CYS A 371 0.95 -1.15 31.55
C CYS A 371 0.33 -0.07 32.43
N HIS A 372 -0.95 0.27 32.24
CA HIS A 372 -1.63 1.36 32.94
C HIS A 372 -2.72 0.84 33.89
N GLU A 373 -2.70 1.32 35.12
CA GLU A 373 -3.82 1.11 36.02
C GLU A 373 -5.00 1.99 35.62
N ILE A 374 -6.21 1.41 35.57
CA ILE A 374 -7.42 2.14 35.17
C ILE A 374 -7.72 3.33 36.10
N SER A 375 -7.40 3.20 37.39
CA SER A 375 -7.57 4.24 38.41
C SER A 375 -6.67 5.46 38.19
N ALA A 376 -5.59 5.32 37.40
CA ALA A 376 -4.72 6.43 37.02
C ALA A 376 -5.32 7.30 35.91
N CYS A 377 -6.43 6.89 35.28
CA CYS A 377 -7.13 7.70 34.31
C CYS A 377 -7.85 8.88 34.97
N GLY A 378 -7.58 10.12 34.54
CA GLY A 378 -8.20 11.33 35.13
C GLY A 378 -9.74 11.36 35.03
N ARG A 379 -10.37 10.50 34.21
CA ARG A 379 -11.84 10.35 34.13
C ARG A 379 -12.39 9.21 35.00
N TYR A 380 -11.51 8.47 35.71
CA TYR A 380 -11.94 7.32 36.54
C TYR A 380 -12.89 7.71 37.68
N VAL A 381 -12.66 8.84 38.32
CA VAL A 381 -13.52 9.32 39.42
C VAL A 381 -14.97 9.54 38.95
N ALA A 382 -15.15 10.10 37.74
CA ALA A 382 -16.46 10.39 37.16
C ALA A 382 -17.14 9.18 36.54
N LEU A 383 -16.36 8.28 35.91
CA LEU A 383 -16.89 7.23 35.04
C LEU A 383 -16.71 5.82 35.55
N GLY A 384 -15.83 5.62 36.54
CA GLY A 384 -15.50 4.31 37.11
C GLY A 384 -15.01 3.32 36.06
N SER A 385 -15.36 2.06 36.21
CA SER A 385 -14.92 0.97 35.30
C SER A 385 -15.49 1.05 33.87
N ARG A 386 -16.48 1.93 33.61
CA ARG A 386 -17.08 2.10 32.26
C ARG A 386 -16.07 2.56 31.20
N ILE A 387 -14.97 3.20 31.62
CA ILE A 387 -13.90 3.63 30.71
C ILE A 387 -12.96 2.51 30.30
N ARG A 388 -13.06 1.31 30.88
CA ARG A 388 -12.11 0.19 30.66
C ARG A 388 -11.90 -0.16 29.17
N THR A 389 -12.90 0.01 28.34
CA THR A 389 -12.85 -0.27 26.89
C THR A 389 -12.70 0.99 26.03
N LYS A 390 -12.57 2.19 26.65
CA LYS A 390 -12.59 3.48 25.94
C LYS A 390 -11.24 4.19 25.86
N CYS A 391 -10.15 3.52 26.19
CA CYS A 391 -8.80 4.11 26.13
C CYS A 391 -8.48 4.65 24.73
N VAL A 392 -8.77 3.85 23.70
CA VAL A 392 -8.49 4.19 22.29
C VAL A 392 -9.35 5.37 21.83
N ASP A 393 -10.61 5.45 22.26
CA ASP A 393 -11.51 6.53 21.84
C ASP A 393 -11.10 7.89 22.42
N CYS A 394 -10.49 7.90 23.61
CA CYS A 394 -10.01 9.13 24.27
C CYS A 394 -8.58 9.51 23.86
N HIS A 395 -7.69 8.52 23.68
CA HIS A 395 -6.25 8.75 23.48
C HIS A 395 -5.78 8.56 22.03
N MET A 396 -6.59 7.97 21.19
CA MET A 396 -6.36 7.74 19.75
C MET A 396 -7.66 7.94 18.97
N PRO A 397 -8.34 9.11 19.07
CA PRO A 397 -9.66 9.31 18.47
C PRO A 397 -9.64 9.22 16.95
N MET A 398 -10.83 9.12 16.36
CA MET A 398 -11.02 9.34 14.93
C MET A 398 -10.95 10.85 14.65
N LEU A 399 -10.02 11.25 13.79
CA LEU A 399 -9.81 12.65 13.40
C LEU A 399 -10.02 12.81 11.90
N ALA A 400 -10.60 13.95 11.50
CA ALA A 400 -10.72 14.31 10.09
C ALA A 400 -9.32 14.51 9.50
N SER A 401 -9.05 13.89 8.35
CA SER A 401 -7.78 14.09 7.65
C SER A 401 -7.72 15.50 7.06
N ALA A 402 -6.64 16.22 7.33
CA ALA A 402 -6.39 17.50 6.68
C ALA A 402 -5.79 17.35 5.26
N LYS A 403 -5.19 16.19 4.96
CA LYS A 403 -4.46 15.95 3.69
C LYS A 403 -5.25 15.08 2.71
N ILE A 404 -6.03 14.12 3.22
CA ILE A 404 -6.88 13.29 2.38
C ILE A 404 -8.20 14.02 2.22
N THR A 405 -8.49 14.45 1.01
CA THR A 405 -9.72 15.18 0.71
C THR A 405 -10.32 14.69 -0.59
N SER A 406 -11.64 14.77 -0.69
CA SER A 406 -12.36 14.62 -1.94
C SER A 406 -13.27 15.82 -2.14
N ASN A 407 -13.29 16.35 -3.35
CA ASN A 407 -14.11 17.51 -3.69
C ASN A 407 -15.42 17.06 -4.35
N SER A 408 -16.54 17.44 -3.76
CA SER A 408 -17.88 17.22 -4.29
C SER A 408 -18.57 18.53 -4.62
N LYS A 409 -19.77 18.47 -5.19
CA LYS A 409 -20.61 19.67 -5.39
C LYS A 409 -21.03 20.32 -4.07
N GLU A 410 -21.05 19.56 -2.98
CA GLU A 410 -21.49 20.02 -1.64
C GLU A 410 -20.32 20.54 -0.80
N GLY A 411 -19.10 20.46 -1.32
CA GLY A 411 -17.88 20.91 -0.65
C GLY A 411 -16.81 19.83 -0.54
N THR A 412 -15.81 20.09 0.29
CA THR A 412 -14.69 19.18 0.50
C THR A 412 -15.01 18.18 1.61
N LEU A 413 -14.88 16.90 1.32
CA LEU A 413 -15.06 15.80 2.25
C LEU A 413 -13.70 15.39 2.85
N HIS A 414 -13.69 15.08 4.14
CA HIS A 414 -12.51 14.67 4.91
C HIS A 414 -12.78 13.32 5.57
N PRO A 415 -12.08 12.23 5.21
CA PRO A 415 -12.26 10.95 5.87
C PRO A 415 -11.75 11.01 7.31
N LEU A 416 -12.38 10.22 8.17
CA LEU A 416 -11.95 10.06 9.55
C LEU A 416 -10.88 8.97 9.64
N LEU A 417 -9.76 9.27 10.27
CA LEU A 417 -8.64 8.37 10.48
C LEU A 417 -8.34 8.23 11.97
N ARG A 418 -7.95 7.04 12.40
CA ARG A 418 -7.54 6.78 13.78
C ARG A 418 -6.19 7.44 14.07
N ALA A 419 -6.13 8.33 15.05
CA ALA A 419 -4.89 8.92 15.52
C ALA A 419 -3.96 7.85 16.12
N HIS A 420 -2.66 7.88 15.75
CA HIS A 420 -1.63 7.01 16.32
C HIS A 420 -0.65 7.76 17.24
N GLN A 421 -0.72 9.08 17.29
CA GLN A 421 -0.11 9.83 18.39
C GLN A 421 -0.95 9.63 19.65
N ILE A 422 -0.44 8.84 20.59
CA ILE A 422 -1.13 8.52 21.84
C ILE A 422 -0.92 9.66 22.85
N LYS A 423 -1.99 10.44 23.06
CA LYS A 423 -2.02 11.58 24.01
C LYS A 423 -3.44 11.78 24.53
N VAL A 424 -3.63 12.75 25.40
CA VAL A 424 -4.98 13.18 25.82
C VAL A 424 -5.55 14.11 24.75
N TYR A 425 -6.70 13.74 24.19
CA TYR A 425 -7.50 14.60 23.30
C TYR A 425 -8.73 15.07 24.09
N ALA A 426 -8.74 16.35 24.47
CA ALA A 426 -9.75 16.91 25.36
C ALA A 426 -11.18 16.71 24.82
N GLU A 427 -11.43 17.14 23.57
CA GLU A 427 -12.76 17.03 22.93
C GLU A 427 -13.26 15.58 22.81
N ALA A 428 -12.37 14.66 22.43
CA ALA A 428 -12.70 13.24 22.34
C ALA A 428 -13.03 12.67 23.73
N SER A 429 -12.25 13.03 24.73
CA SER A 429 -12.48 12.63 26.12
C SER A 429 -13.82 13.13 26.67
N GLU A 430 -14.18 14.36 26.38
CA GLU A 430 -15.49 14.94 26.74
C GLU A 430 -16.64 14.28 26.00
N THR A 431 -16.45 13.96 24.73
CA THR A 431 -17.46 13.27 23.92
C THR A 431 -17.73 11.86 24.45
N VAL A 432 -16.69 11.11 24.80
CA VAL A 432 -16.81 9.80 25.44
C VAL A 432 -17.48 9.91 26.79
N GLU A 433 -17.10 10.90 27.61
CA GLU A 433 -17.72 11.13 28.92
C GLU A 433 -19.22 11.42 28.80
N ARG A 434 -19.64 12.34 27.90
CA ARG A 434 -21.05 12.62 27.65
C ARG A 434 -21.82 11.37 27.21
N SER A 435 -21.25 10.62 26.29
CA SER A 435 -21.85 9.36 25.79
C SER A 435 -22.06 8.34 26.92
N LEU A 436 -21.08 8.17 27.81
CA LEU A 436 -21.15 7.22 28.92
C LEU A 436 -22.07 7.69 30.07
N LEU A 437 -22.32 8.98 30.20
CA LEU A 437 -23.23 9.56 31.20
C LEU A 437 -24.66 9.74 30.68
N GLY A 438 -24.92 9.45 29.39
CA GLY A 438 -26.23 9.65 28.77
C GLY A 438 -26.60 11.12 28.58
N LYS A 439 -25.62 12.01 28.42
CA LYS A 439 -25.81 13.47 28.28
C LYS A 439 -25.65 13.91 26.83
#